data_ef5ccc0a7678e20e2931a921b152c96c
#
_entry.id   ef5ccc0a7678e20e2931a921b152c96c
#
_cell.length_a   1.000
_cell.length_b   1.000
_cell.length_c   1.000
_cell.angle_alpha   90.00
_cell.angle_beta   90.00
_cell.angle_gamma   90.00
#
_symmetry.space_group_name_H-M   'P 1'
#
loop_
_entity.id
_entity.type
_entity.pdbx_description
1 polymer ?
#
loop_
_entity_poly.entity_id
_entity_poly.type
_entity_poly.pdbx_seq_one_letter_code
_entity_poly.pdbx_strand_id
1 'polypeptide(L)'
;IILAGTNDIARNTGYISLENIFGNIVSMCELAKLYKIQPVLCSVLPCEKYPHRDNIEPADMIIELNEMLKNYAKKNKYIYVDYHSALKNEYNGLPAEYTKDGLHPNKECYKIMKEILLDALK
;
A
#
# COMPACT_ATOMS: atom_id res chain seq x y z
N ILE A 1 4.43 -11.49 -3.22
CA ILE A 1 3.60 -10.46 -2.57
C ILE A 1 4.37 -9.15 -2.60
N ILE A 2 3.76 -8.09 -3.15
CA ILE A 2 4.37 -6.77 -3.27
C ILE A 2 3.54 -5.78 -2.45
N LEU A 3 4.16 -5.23 -1.41
CA LEU A 3 3.59 -4.15 -0.57
C LEU A 3 4.65 -3.07 -0.46
N ALA A 4 4.51 -2.00 -1.22
CA ALA A 4 5.51 -0.93 -1.31
C ALA A 4 4.84 0.40 -1.64
N GLY A 5 5.53 1.51 -1.39
CA GLY A 5 5.10 2.86 -1.72
C GLY A 5 5.11 3.84 -0.55
N THR A 6 4.95 3.37 0.67
CA THR A 6 4.93 4.22 1.87
C THR A 6 6.20 5.06 1.99
N ASN A 7 7.36 4.43 1.88
CA ASN A 7 8.64 5.13 2.01
C ASN A 7 8.86 6.15 0.90
N ASP A 8 8.37 5.87 -0.29
CA ASP A 8 8.46 6.78 -1.43
C ASP A 8 7.57 8.00 -1.23
N ILE A 9 6.32 7.81 -0.82
CA ILE A 9 5.40 8.91 -0.50
C ILE A 9 5.98 9.76 0.63
N ALA A 10 6.60 9.13 1.63
CA ALA A 10 7.24 9.81 2.75
C ALA A 10 8.53 10.56 2.34
N ARG A 11 8.99 10.42 1.10
CA ARG A 11 10.20 11.07 0.58
C ARG A 11 11.46 10.69 1.35
N ASN A 12 11.56 9.45 1.77
CA ASN A 12 12.71 8.98 2.57
C ASN A 12 14.03 9.06 1.81
N THR A 13 13.99 9.00 0.47
CA THR A 13 15.16 9.17 -0.40
C THR A 13 15.01 10.37 -1.34
N GLY A 14 14.13 11.32 -1.01
CA GLY A 14 13.82 12.49 -1.81
C GLY A 14 12.47 12.41 -2.48
N TYR A 15 12.10 13.51 -3.14
CA TYR A 15 10.80 13.57 -3.85
C TYR A 15 10.76 12.62 -5.04
N ILE A 16 9.63 11.94 -5.19
CA ILE A 16 9.33 11.11 -6.35
C ILE A 16 7.83 11.26 -6.67
N SER A 17 7.48 11.42 -7.94
CA SER A 17 6.07 11.56 -8.35
C SER A 17 5.30 10.26 -8.15
N LEU A 18 3.98 10.34 -8.00
CA LEU A 18 3.13 9.15 -7.89
C LEU A 18 3.25 8.27 -9.14
N GLU A 19 3.35 8.88 -10.32
CA GLU A 19 3.55 8.13 -11.56
C GLU A 19 4.84 7.31 -11.55
N ASN A 20 5.91 7.85 -10.99
CA ASN A 20 7.18 7.14 -10.89
C ASN A 20 7.16 6.07 -9.81
N ILE A 21 6.48 6.33 -8.68
CA ILE A 21 6.27 5.30 -7.65
C ILE A 21 5.50 4.13 -8.26
N PHE A 22 4.41 4.43 -8.93
CA PHE A 22 3.60 3.44 -9.63
C PHE A 22 4.44 2.67 -10.67
N GLY A 23 5.21 3.38 -11.50
CA GLY A 23 6.08 2.77 -12.50
C GLY A 23 7.09 1.79 -11.91
N ASN A 24 7.65 2.12 -10.75
CA ASN A 24 8.60 1.23 -10.05
C ASN A 24 7.90 -0.06 -9.59
N ILE A 25 6.66 0.05 -9.10
CA ILE A 25 5.88 -1.12 -8.68
C ILE A 25 5.50 -1.97 -9.89
N VAL A 26 5.10 -1.34 -10.99
CA VAL A 26 4.83 -2.03 -12.27
C VAL A 26 6.07 -2.79 -12.73
N SER A 27 7.24 -2.19 -12.63
CA SER A 27 8.51 -2.86 -13.01
C SER A 27 8.76 -4.11 -12.17
N MET A 28 8.45 -4.07 -10.87
CA MET A 28 8.55 -5.26 -10.01
C MET A 28 7.58 -6.37 -10.45
N CYS A 29 6.36 -6.00 -10.81
CA CYS A 29 5.37 -6.96 -11.32
C CYS A 29 5.80 -7.57 -12.64
N GLU A 30 6.30 -6.77 -13.56
CA GLU A 30 6.79 -7.24 -14.86
C GLU A 30 8.00 -8.16 -14.71
N LEU A 31 8.91 -7.82 -13.82
CA LEU A 31 10.07 -8.67 -13.52
C LEU A 31 9.64 -10.01 -12.94
N ALA A 32 8.70 -10.00 -12.00
CA ALA A 32 8.13 -11.23 -11.46
C ALA A 32 7.54 -12.11 -12.56
N LYS A 33 6.74 -11.51 -13.44
CA LYS A 33 6.10 -12.21 -14.56
C LYS A 33 7.14 -12.81 -15.52
N LEU A 34 8.21 -12.07 -15.80
CA LEU A 34 9.30 -12.55 -16.63
C LEU A 34 9.88 -13.87 -16.10
N TYR A 35 9.96 -14.01 -14.79
CA TYR A 35 10.45 -15.23 -14.14
C TYR A 35 9.32 -16.22 -13.79
N LYS A 36 8.13 -16.05 -14.39
CA LYS A 36 6.97 -16.92 -14.20
C LYS A 36 6.48 -16.95 -12.74
N ILE A 37 6.64 -15.83 -12.04
CA ILE A 37 6.12 -15.63 -10.69
C ILE A 37 4.84 -14.82 -10.79
N GLN A 38 3.76 -15.31 -10.17
CA GLN A 38 2.49 -14.58 -10.14
C GLN A 38 2.56 -13.45 -9.11
N PRO A 39 2.47 -12.18 -9.53
CA PRO A 39 2.44 -11.08 -8.58
C PRO A 39 1.15 -11.08 -7.76
N VAL A 40 1.27 -10.79 -6.46
CA VAL A 40 0.15 -10.46 -5.58
C VAL A 40 0.40 -9.03 -5.13
N LEU A 41 -0.42 -8.12 -5.60
CA LEU A 41 -0.22 -6.68 -5.42
C LEU A 41 -1.09 -6.17 -4.28
N CYS A 42 -0.47 -5.53 -3.28
CA CYS A 42 -1.16 -5.03 -2.11
C CYS A 42 -1.36 -3.51 -2.20
N SER A 43 -2.48 -3.04 -1.65
CA SER A 43 -2.65 -1.61 -1.43
C SER A 43 -1.64 -1.10 -0.41
N VAL A 44 -1.24 0.15 -0.53
CA VAL A 44 -0.51 0.85 0.54
C VAL A 44 -1.46 1.01 1.72
N LEU A 45 -0.94 0.83 2.93
CA LEU A 45 -1.74 0.97 4.15
C LEU A 45 -2.19 2.41 4.35
N PRO A 46 -3.35 2.61 4.98
CA PRO A 46 -3.79 3.99 5.27
C PRO A 46 -2.83 4.68 6.23
N CYS A 47 -2.61 5.97 6.00
CA CYS A 47 -1.80 6.80 6.87
C CYS A 47 -2.27 8.24 6.75
N GLU A 48 -2.66 8.84 7.87
CA GLU A 48 -3.11 10.22 7.90
C GLU A 48 -1.94 11.20 7.95
N LYS A 49 -0.94 10.88 8.77
CA LYS A 49 0.26 11.71 8.96
C LYS A 49 1.48 10.85 9.22
N TYR A 50 2.62 11.29 8.71
CA TYR A 50 3.89 10.65 9.03
C TYR A 50 4.46 11.20 10.35
N PRO A 51 5.02 10.36 11.21
CA PRO A 51 5.51 10.79 12.54
C PRO A 51 6.55 11.91 12.51
N HIS A 52 7.35 11.99 11.45
CA HIS A 52 8.48 12.93 11.35
C HIS A 52 8.47 13.77 10.07
N ARG A 53 7.32 13.88 9.40
CA ARG A 53 7.18 14.59 8.13
C ARG A 53 5.89 15.40 8.10
N ASP A 54 5.83 16.48 8.90
CA ASP A 54 4.62 17.29 9.02
C ASP A 54 4.21 18.00 7.73
N ASN A 55 5.16 18.19 6.80
CA ASN A 55 4.92 18.86 5.53
C ASN A 55 4.35 17.92 4.45
N ILE A 56 4.11 16.67 4.76
CA ILE A 56 3.53 15.70 3.81
C ILE A 56 2.16 15.26 4.35
N GLU A 57 1.16 15.33 3.47
CA GLU A 57 -0.20 14.84 3.74
C GLU A 57 -0.42 13.58 2.91
N PRO A 58 -0.13 12.39 3.47
CA PRO A 58 -0.10 11.16 2.69
C PRO A 58 -1.46 10.59 2.34
N ALA A 59 -2.51 10.93 3.09
CA ALA A 59 -3.81 10.25 2.96
C ALA A 59 -4.34 10.21 1.53
N ASP A 60 -4.41 11.36 0.86
CA ASP A 60 -4.93 11.45 -0.51
C ASP A 60 -3.97 10.85 -1.53
N MET A 61 -2.66 11.01 -1.31
CA MET A 61 -1.64 10.42 -2.18
C MET A 61 -1.72 8.89 -2.16
N ILE A 62 -1.94 8.32 -0.99
CA ILE A 62 -2.11 6.87 -0.82
C ILE A 62 -3.34 6.39 -1.57
N ILE A 63 -4.46 7.09 -1.44
CA ILE A 63 -5.70 6.73 -2.14
C ILE A 63 -5.49 6.76 -3.65
N GLU A 64 -4.85 7.80 -4.16
CA GLU A 64 -4.57 7.94 -5.60
C GLU A 64 -3.66 6.83 -6.09
N LEU A 65 -2.57 6.55 -5.38
CA LEU A 65 -1.67 5.45 -5.74
C LEU A 65 -2.39 4.10 -5.71
N ASN A 66 -3.19 3.85 -4.67
CA ASN A 66 -3.95 2.59 -4.56
C ASN A 66 -4.94 2.41 -5.70
N GLU A 67 -5.56 3.47 -6.18
CA GLU A 67 -6.44 3.40 -7.35
C GLU A 67 -5.67 2.99 -8.60
N MET A 68 -4.49 3.54 -8.80
CA MET A 68 -3.61 3.16 -9.91
C MET A 68 -3.20 1.69 -9.82
N LEU A 69 -2.82 1.23 -8.62
CA LEU A 69 -2.42 -0.16 -8.37
C LEU A 69 -3.58 -1.14 -8.61
N LYS A 70 -4.76 -0.79 -8.11
CA LYS A 70 -5.96 -1.61 -8.26
C LYS A 70 -6.34 -1.79 -9.73
N ASN A 71 -6.34 -0.70 -10.49
CA ASN A 71 -6.67 -0.73 -11.91
C ASN A 71 -5.64 -1.53 -12.70
N TYR A 72 -4.36 -1.39 -12.37
CA TYR A 72 -3.29 -2.15 -13.00
C TYR A 72 -3.44 -3.65 -12.73
N ALA A 73 -3.70 -4.02 -11.48
CA ALA A 73 -3.91 -5.42 -11.11
C ALA A 73 -5.10 -6.02 -11.86
N LYS A 74 -6.21 -5.29 -11.93
CA LYS A 74 -7.40 -5.71 -12.65
C LYS A 74 -7.12 -5.94 -14.13
N LYS A 75 -6.44 -5.00 -14.76
CA LYS A 75 -6.09 -5.07 -16.19
C LYS A 75 -5.21 -6.28 -16.51
N ASN A 76 -4.31 -6.63 -15.61
CA ASN A 76 -3.35 -7.71 -15.79
C ASN A 76 -3.80 -9.04 -15.16
N LYS A 77 -4.98 -9.06 -14.56
CA LYS A 77 -5.54 -10.24 -13.87
C LYS A 77 -4.65 -10.71 -12.71
N TYR A 78 -4.03 -9.76 -12.03
CA TYR A 78 -3.27 -10.03 -10.80
C TYR A 78 -4.20 -9.98 -9.59
N ILE A 79 -3.85 -10.72 -8.55
CA ILE A 79 -4.55 -10.62 -7.25
C ILE A 79 -4.21 -9.27 -6.65
N TYR A 80 -5.25 -8.54 -6.23
CA TYR A 80 -5.10 -7.28 -5.50
C TYR A 80 -5.59 -7.47 -4.07
N VAL A 81 -4.74 -7.14 -3.10
CA VAL A 81 -5.07 -7.27 -1.66
C VAL A 81 -5.36 -5.88 -1.12
N ASP A 82 -6.62 -5.61 -0.83
CA ASP A 82 -7.07 -4.28 -0.40
C ASP A 82 -7.04 -4.14 1.12
N TYR A 83 -5.86 -3.94 1.69
CA TYR A 83 -5.72 -3.64 3.10
C TYR A 83 -6.32 -2.29 3.46
N HIS A 84 -6.19 -1.31 2.56
CA HIS A 84 -6.57 0.07 2.83
C HIS A 84 -8.05 0.19 3.18
N SER A 85 -8.92 -0.34 2.35
CA SER A 85 -10.37 -0.24 2.57
C SER A 85 -10.81 -0.93 3.86
N ALA A 86 -10.15 -2.01 4.23
CA ALA A 86 -10.49 -2.78 5.42
C ALA A 86 -9.99 -2.13 6.72
N LEU A 87 -8.87 -1.39 6.66
CA LEU A 87 -8.19 -0.89 7.86
C LEU A 87 -8.40 0.60 8.13
N LYS A 88 -8.79 1.39 7.12
CA LYS A 88 -8.86 2.84 7.26
C LYS A 88 -9.91 3.29 8.28
N ASN A 89 -9.61 4.39 8.98
CA ASN A 89 -10.59 5.12 9.77
C ASN A 89 -11.29 6.20 8.91
N GLU A 90 -12.10 7.04 9.55
CA GLU A 90 -12.84 8.12 8.87
C GLU A 90 -11.94 9.20 8.25
N TYR A 91 -10.68 9.28 8.67
CA TYR A 91 -9.68 10.24 8.16
C TYR A 91 -8.69 9.61 7.17
N ASN A 92 -8.99 8.40 6.70
CA ASN A 92 -8.11 7.64 5.80
C ASN A 92 -6.74 7.35 6.40
N GLY A 93 -6.69 7.17 7.72
CA GLY A 93 -5.51 6.78 8.45
C GLY A 93 -5.69 5.43 9.15
N LEU A 94 -4.66 4.94 9.82
CA LEU A 94 -4.76 3.75 10.66
C LEU A 94 -5.39 4.12 12.00
N PRO A 95 -6.41 3.39 12.45
CA PRO A 95 -6.99 3.58 13.79
C PRO A 95 -5.93 3.39 14.88
N ALA A 96 -6.10 4.11 16.00
CA ALA A 96 -5.18 4.04 17.13
C ALA A 96 -5.04 2.62 17.69
N GLU A 97 -6.07 1.79 17.56
CA GLU A 97 -6.03 0.38 17.99
C GLU A 97 -5.08 -0.49 17.15
N TYR A 98 -4.71 -0.03 15.95
CA TYR A 98 -3.87 -0.77 15.01
C TYR A 98 -2.47 -0.19 14.84
N THR A 99 -2.19 0.96 15.45
CA THR A 99 -0.89 1.61 15.30
C THR A 99 -0.58 2.49 16.52
N LYS A 100 0.70 2.54 16.88
CA LYS A 100 1.18 3.40 17.94
C LYS A 100 1.54 4.79 17.43
N ASP A 101 2.08 4.88 16.22
CA ASP A 101 2.62 6.14 15.66
C ASP A 101 1.83 6.67 14.44
N GLY A 102 0.76 5.99 14.06
CA GLY A 102 -0.03 6.36 12.88
C GLY A 102 0.45 5.78 11.57
N LEU A 103 1.60 5.12 11.56
CA LEU A 103 2.24 4.60 10.35
C LEU A 103 2.49 3.09 10.40
N HIS A 104 3.14 2.62 11.46
CA HIS A 104 3.55 1.22 11.58
C HIS A 104 2.45 0.37 12.19
N PRO A 105 2.05 -0.73 11.52
CA PRO A 105 1.06 -1.65 12.09
C PRO A 105 1.57 -2.30 13.36
N ASN A 106 0.68 -2.47 14.33
CA ASN A 106 0.98 -3.26 15.51
C ASN A 106 0.58 -4.74 15.29
N LYS A 107 0.76 -5.56 16.32
CA LYS A 107 0.46 -7.00 16.26
C LYS A 107 -0.99 -7.28 15.87
N GLU A 108 -1.94 -6.54 16.42
CA GLU A 108 -3.36 -6.73 16.13
C GLU A 108 -3.67 -6.39 14.68
N CYS A 109 -3.07 -5.35 14.14
CA CYS A 109 -3.20 -4.97 12.75
C CYS A 109 -2.68 -6.08 11.83
N TYR A 110 -1.50 -6.62 12.13
CA TYR A 110 -0.92 -7.72 11.34
C TYR A 110 -1.80 -8.99 11.35
N LYS A 111 -2.49 -9.26 12.45
CA LYS A 111 -3.44 -10.39 12.49
C LYS A 111 -4.57 -10.20 11.47
N ILE A 112 -5.12 -9.00 11.41
CA ILE A 112 -6.18 -8.67 10.45
C ILE A 112 -5.63 -8.69 9.02
N MET A 113 -4.46 -8.12 8.79
CA MET A 113 -3.81 -8.15 7.48
C MET A 113 -3.59 -9.59 6.99
N LYS A 114 -3.20 -10.49 7.88
CA LYS A 114 -3.04 -11.90 7.54
C LYS A 114 -4.36 -12.51 7.04
N GLU A 115 -5.46 -12.25 7.72
CA GLU A 115 -6.76 -12.77 7.31
C GLU A 115 -7.18 -12.23 5.95
N ILE A 116 -6.99 -10.93 5.72
CA ILE A 116 -7.29 -10.28 4.45
C ILE A 116 -6.47 -10.91 3.32
N LEU A 117 -5.18 -11.11 3.56
CA LEU A 117 -4.29 -11.73 2.57
C LEU A 117 -4.73 -13.17 2.24
N LEU A 118 -4.99 -13.98 3.27
CA LEU A 118 -5.41 -15.37 3.05
C LEU A 118 -6.73 -15.46 2.29
N ASP A 119 -7.68 -14.57 2.57
CA ASP A 119 -8.93 -14.51 1.82
C ASP A 119 -8.71 -14.14 0.35
N ALA A 120 -7.82 -13.21 0.08
CA ALA A 120 -7.51 -12.79 -1.28
C ALA A 120 -6.81 -13.90 -2.09
N LEU A 121 -6.08 -14.79 -1.42
CA LEU A 121 -5.35 -15.89 -2.05
C LEU A 121 -6.21 -17.12 -2.32
N LYS A 122 -7.43 -17.15 -1.82
CA LYS A 122 -8.37 -18.26 -2.11
C LYS A 122 -8.85 -18.20 -3.60
#